data_86571d1e1eedc58c1d2622c618c989f0
#
_entry.id   86571d1e1eedc58c1d2622c618c989f0
#
_cell.length_a   1.000
_cell.length_b   1.000
_cell.length_c   1.000
_cell.angle_alpha   90.00
_cell.angle_beta   90.00
_cell.angle_gamma   90.00
#
_symmetry.space_group_name_H-M   'P 1'
#
loop_
_entity.id
_entity.type
_entity.pdbx_description
1 polymer ?
#
loop_
_entity_poly.entity_id
_entity_poly.type
_entity_poly.pdbx_seq_one_letter_code
_entity_poly.pdbx_strand_id
1 'polypeptide(L)'
;MAMIPLSVLDLAPVPEGADVAAALGHSLDLARHAETLGYRRFWLAEHHSMPGIASAATAVALAHIGGGTTRIRIGAGGIMLPNHAPLQIAEQFGTLEALFPGRVDLGLGRAPGTDQAAAQALRRNLQADVNQFPRDVVELMAYFQPAEPGQRVIAVPGEGMEVPLWILGSSLFGAQLAAQLGLPYAFASHFAPAQMMDAIRVYRETFVPSAQLARPYVMLGFNAFAADTDEEAELLATSLMQAFVRLRTGQPGKLPPPLPGYRDSLPWAQRAMIEEVLSCSAIGGPETVRRQLEAFVARTGADELMITAQIHDHRARLHSFELVGALIDGD
;
A
#
# COMPACT_ATOMS: atom_id res chain seq x y z
N MET A 1 -17.51 7.38 17.91
CA MET A 1 -17.67 6.30 16.89
C MET A 1 -16.43 5.42 17.02
N ALA A 2 -16.57 4.11 17.21
CA ALA A 2 -15.38 3.25 17.30
C ALA A 2 -14.55 3.42 16.02
N MET A 3 -13.24 3.59 16.17
CA MET A 3 -12.34 3.74 15.03
C MET A 3 -12.30 2.43 14.23
N ILE A 4 -12.33 2.53 12.90
CA ILE A 4 -12.14 1.38 12.03
C ILE A 4 -10.67 0.89 12.09
N PRO A 5 -10.38 -0.38 11.74
CA PRO A 5 -9.02 -0.89 11.71
C PRO A 5 -8.07 0.01 10.91
N LEU A 6 -6.87 0.25 11.46
CA LEU A 6 -5.77 0.94 10.80
C LEU A 6 -4.68 -0.07 10.42
N SER A 7 -4.10 0.13 9.26
CA SER A 7 -2.99 -0.67 8.70
C SER A 7 -1.90 0.24 8.16
N VAL A 8 -0.71 -0.29 7.93
CA VAL A 8 0.46 0.48 7.46
C VAL A 8 0.78 0.10 6.03
N LEU A 9 0.94 1.11 5.16
CA LEU A 9 1.58 0.98 3.85
C LEU A 9 2.97 1.61 3.91
N ASP A 10 3.97 0.80 3.69
CA ASP A 10 5.34 1.26 3.61
C ASP A 10 5.92 1.06 2.21
N LEU A 11 6.73 2.02 1.79
CA LEU A 11 7.47 1.99 0.54
C LEU A 11 8.96 1.72 0.78
N ALA A 12 9.37 1.49 2.03
CA ALA A 12 10.76 1.50 2.45
C ALA A 12 11.50 2.74 1.92
N PRO A 13 11.04 3.97 2.28
CA PRO A 13 11.61 5.19 1.73
C PRO A 13 13.09 5.31 2.10
N VAL A 14 13.91 5.67 1.10
CA VAL A 14 15.34 5.92 1.28
C VAL A 14 15.55 7.42 1.49
N PRO A 15 15.79 7.91 2.72
CA PRO A 15 16.03 9.33 2.96
C PRO A 15 17.34 9.82 2.34
N GLU A 16 17.41 11.10 1.97
CA GLU A 16 18.68 11.74 1.64
C GLU A 16 19.64 11.61 2.85
N GLY A 17 20.88 11.23 2.60
CA GLY A 17 21.86 10.93 3.66
C GLY A 17 21.84 9.48 4.17
N ALA A 18 20.85 8.66 3.81
CA ALA A 18 20.79 7.24 4.15
C ALA A 18 20.98 6.33 2.92
N ASP A 19 21.11 5.02 3.17
CA ASP A 19 21.21 3.99 2.15
C ASP A 19 20.02 3.01 2.19
N VAL A 20 20.01 2.06 1.27
CA VAL A 20 18.95 1.04 1.16
C VAL A 20 18.92 0.12 2.38
N ALA A 21 20.09 -0.20 2.97
CA ALA A 21 20.14 -1.06 4.14
C ALA A 21 19.46 -0.41 5.35
N ALA A 22 19.72 0.90 5.56
CA ALA A 22 19.04 1.68 6.58
C ALA A 22 17.52 1.76 6.34
N ALA A 23 17.08 1.98 5.09
CA ALA A 23 15.66 2.03 4.75
C ALA A 23 14.93 0.71 5.06
N LEU A 24 15.53 -0.44 4.73
CA LEU A 24 14.97 -1.76 5.05
C LEU A 24 14.98 -2.02 6.57
N GLY A 25 16.00 -1.57 7.28
CA GLY A 25 16.04 -1.59 8.76
C GLY A 25 14.92 -0.76 9.37
N HIS A 26 14.69 0.45 8.85
CA HIS A 26 13.60 1.34 9.28
C HIS A 26 12.21 0.71 9.01
N SER A 27 12.04 0.00 7.88
CA SER A 27 10.80 -0.72 7.60
C SER A 27 10.51 -1.82 8.62
N LEU A 28 11.51 -2.60 9.01
CA LEU A 28 11.36 -3.61 10.04
C LEU A 28 11.06 -2.97 11.41
N ASP A 29 11.75 -1.91 11.76
CA ASP A 29 11.53 -1.20 13.02
C ASP A 29 10.11 -0.62 13.08
N LEU A 30 9.64 0.01 12.00
CA LEU A 30 8.26 0.48 11.89
C LEU A 30 7.24 -0.67 11.97
N ALA A 31 7.50 -1.82 11.36
CA ALA A 31 6.58 -2.96 11.42
C ALA A 31 6.44 -3.51 12.84
N ARG A 32 7.54 -3.60 13.59
CA ARG A 32 7.54 -3.97 15.02
C ARG A 32 6.79 -2.95 15.87
N HIS A 33 7.03 -1.68 15.60
CA HIS A 33 6.36 -0.58 16.29
C HIS A 33 4.85 -0.60 16.03
N ALA A 34 4.43 -0.70 14.77
CA ALA A 34 3.03 -0.83 14.38
C ALA A 34 2.34 -2.06 15.02
N GLU A 35 3.06 -3.17 15.14
CA GLU A 35 2.56 -4.37 15.84
C GLU A 35 2.24 -4.09 17.31
N THR A 36 3.07 -3.31 18.01
CA THR A 36 2.82 -2.94 19.42
C THR A 36 1.67 -1.97 19.59
N LEU A 37 1.40 -1.14 18.58
CA LEU A 37 0.35 -0.14 18.54
C LEU A 37 -1.01 -0.68 18.07
N GLY A 38 -1.12 -1.98 17.76
CA GLY A 38 -2.39 -2.58 17.36
C GLY A 38 -2.78 -2.38 15.89
N TYR A 39 -1.88 -1.90 15.04
CA TYR A 39 -2.13 -1.89 13.59
C TYR A 39 -2.37 -3.30 13.08
N ARG A 40 -3.35 -3.44 12.19
CA ARG A 40 -3.81 -4.75 11.72
C ARG A 40 -2.84 -5.42 10.75
N ARG A 41 -2.26 -4.62 9.82
CA ARG A 41 -1.37 -5.11 8.75
C ARG A 41 -0.22 -4.14 8.48
N PHE A 42 0.85 -4.71 7.95
CA PHE A 42 1.99 -3.98 7.40
C PHE A 42 2.22 -4.45 5.96
N TRP A 43 1.95 -3.59 5.00
CA TRP A 43 2.11 -3.89 3.58
C TRP A 43 3.26 -3.11 2.97
N LEU A 44 3.98 -3.76 2.05
CA LEU A 44 5.01 -3.13 1.23
C LEU A 44 4.48 -2.93 -0.20
N ALA A 45 4.74 -1.74 -0.78
CA ALA A 45 4.41 -1.46 -2.17
C ALA A 45 5.57 -1.84 -3.10
N GLU A 46 5.27 -2.44 -4.27
CA GLU A 46 6.26 -2.74 -5.30
C GLU A 46 6.48 -1.51 -6.20
N HIS A 47 7.72 -1.02 -6.23
CA HIS A 47 8.15 0.01 -7.18
C HIS A 47 9.57 -0.29 -7.68
N HIS A 48 9.79 -0.13 -9.00
CA HIS A 48 11.06 -0.44 -9.64
C HIS A 48 11.73 0.81 -10.19
N SER A 49 13.07 0.79 -10.27
CA SER A 49 13.87 1.89 -10.83
C SER A 49 13.65 3.25 -10.15
N MET A 50 13.30 3.24 -8.86
CA MET A 50 13.06 4.45 -8.05
C MET A 50 14.13 4.57 -6.95
N PRO A 51 15.05 5.54 -7.03
CA PRO A 51 16.15 5.67 -6.06
C PRO A 51 15.70 5.90 -4.61
N GLY A 52 14.50 6.41 -4.43
CA GLY A 52 13.92 6.71 -3.10
C GLY A 52 13.09 5.60 -2.49
N ILE A 53 13.00 4.40 -3.12
CA ILE A 53 12.14 3.30 -2.67
C ILE A 53 12.93 1.99 -2.67
N ALA A 54 12.99 1.30 -1.53
CA ALA A 54 13.77 0.08 -1.36
C ALA A 54 12.95 -1.23 -1.45
N SER A 55 11.63 -1.16 -1.66
CA SER A 55 10.72 -2.31 -1.58
C SER A 55 10.47 -3.04 -2.93
N ALA A 56 11.35 -2.85 -3.93
CA ALA A 56 11.20 -3.45 -5.26
C ALA A 56 11.07 -4.99 -5.23
N ALA A 57 11.90 -5.67 -4.44
CA ALA A 57 11.83 -7.13 -4.24
C ALA A 57 10.87 -7.45 -3.08
N THR A 58 9.58 -7.16 -3.28
CA THR A 58 8.57 -7.10 -2.22
C THR A 58 8.48 -8.38 -1.40
N ALA A 59 8.43 -9.56 -2.02
CA ALA A 59 8.35 -10.83 -1.30
C ALA A 59 9.60 -11.10 -0.43
N VAL A 60 10.79 -10.70 -0.90
CA VAL A 60 12.04 -10.83 -0.13
C VAL A 60 12.04 -9.89 1.08
N ALA A 61 11.62 -8.65 0.89
CA ALA A 61 11.49 -7.68 1.97
C ALA A 61 10.42 -8.11 3.00
N LEU A 62 9.30 -8.68 2.53
CA LEU A 62 8.25 -9.24 3.41
C LEU A 62 8.75 -10.43 4.24
N ALA A 63 9.63 -11.29 3.70
CA ALA A 63 10.25 -12.38 4.48
C ALA A 63 11.11 -11.82 5.62
N HIS A 64 11.84 -10.71 5.38
CA HIS A 64 12.60 -10.01 6.43
C HIS A 64 11.67 -9.42 7.51
N ILE A 65 10.60 -8.74 7.11
CA ILE A 65 9.60 -8.17 8.03
C ILE A 65 8.90 -9.27 8.84
N GLY A 66 8.45 -10.34 8.17
CA GLY A 66 7.76 -11.47 8.80
C GLY A 66 8.60 -12.18 9.86
N GLY A 67 9.91 -12.37 9.57
CA GLY A 67 10.87 -12.94 10.53
C GLY A 67 11.17 -12.04 11.73
N GLY A 68 10.90 -10.76 11.63
CA GLY A 68 11.12 -9.80 12.72
C GLY A 68 9.87 -9.38 13.49
N THR A 69 8.68 -9.87 13.12
CA THR A 69 7.38 -9.60 13.75
C THR A 69 6.67 -10.90 14.10
N THR A 70 5.63 -10.88 14.94
CA THR A 70 5.00 -12.09 15.48
C THR A 70 3.50 -12.22 15.23
N ARG A 71 2.76 -11.09 15.13
CA ARG A 71 1.29 -11.06 15.06
C ARG A 71 0.74 -10.26 13.90
N ILE A 72 1.36 -9.11 13.60
CA ILE A 72 0.88 -8.23 12.54
C ILE A 72 0.84 -8.98 11.21
N ARG A 73 -0.24 -8.81 10.45
CA ARG A 73 -0.31 -9.38 9.11
C ARG A 73 0.68 -8.64 8.21
N ILE A 74 1.36 -9.38 7.37
CA ILE A 74 2.30 -8.84 6.38
C ILE A 74 1.75 -9.04 4.97
N GLY A 75 2.04 -8.14 4.04
CA GLY A 75 1.51 -8.31 2.70
C GLY A 75 2.04 -7.34 1.67
N ALA A 76 1.63 -7.55 0.44
CA ALA A 76 1.94 -6.64 -0.66
C ALA A 76 0.80 -5.64 -0.89
N GLY A 77 1.16 -4.38 -0.97
CA GLY A 77 0.22 -3.31 -1.26
C GLY A 77 0.56 -2.47 -2.50
N GLY A 78 0.82 -3.18 -3.67
CA GLY A 78 0.65 -4.57 -4.09
C GLY A 78 1.78 -5.07 -4.97
N ILE A 79 1.66 -6.35 -5.32
CA ILE A 79 2.43 -6.91 -6.42
C ILE A 79 1.86 -6.38 -7.74
N MET A 80 2.73 -5.83 -8.57
CA MET A 80 2.36 -5.38 -9.92
C MET A 80 2.34 -6.60 -10.86
N LEU A 81 1.26 -7.40 -10.74
CA LEU A 81 1.16 -8.74 -11.35
C LEU A 81 1.54 -8.77 -12.84
N PRO A 82 1.25 -7.75 -13.67
CA PRO A 82 1.72 -7.76 -15.05
C PRO A 82 3.25 -7.80 -15.24
N ASN A 83 4.05 -7.57 -14.22
CA ASN A 83 5.52 -7.70 -14.30
C ASN A 83 6.01 -9.12 -13.99
N HIS A 84 5.12 -10.03 -13.58
CA HIS A 84 5.47 -11.34 -13.04
C HIS A 84 4.71 -12.47 -13.74
N ALA A 85 5.21 -13.69 -13.60
CA ALA A 85 4.44 -14.89 -13.90
C ALA A 85 3.56 -15.25 -12.69
N PRO A 86 2.25 -15.53 -12.88
CA PRO A 86 1.35 -15.90 -11.77
C PRO A 86 1.88 -17.06 -10.92
N LEU A 87 2.49 -18.08 -11.53
CA LEU A 87 3.11 -19.20 -10.83
C LEU A 87 4.20 -18.74 -9.83
N GLN A 88 5.10 -17.85 -10.25
CA GLN A 88 6.16 -17.35 -9.36
C GLN A 88 5.59 -16.59 -8.15
N ILE A 89 4.53 -15.82 -8.36
CA ILE A 89 3.88 -15.10 -7.26
C ILE A 89 3.17 -16.07 -6.32
N ALA A 90 2.50 -17.11 -6.85
CA ALA A 90 1.92 -18.14 -6.02
C ALA A 90 2.97 -18.85 -5.15
N GLU A 91 4.12 -19.23 -5.72
CA GLU A 91 5.22 -19.87 -4.99
C GLU A 91 5.85 -18.93 -3.95
N GLN A 92 6.06 -17.65 -4.28
CA GLN A 92 6.61 -16.66 -3.34
C GLN A 92 5.69 -16.43 -2.14
N PHE A 93 4.39 -16.23 -2.39
CA PHE A 93 3.42 -15.98 -1.32
C PHE A 93 3.00 -17.26 -0.59
N GLY A 94 3.02 -18.41 -1.26
CA GLY A 94 2.94 -19.71 -0.62
C GLY A 94 4.13 -19.98 0.32
N THR A 95 5.34 -19.59 -0.08
CA THR A 95 6.52 -19.65 0.79
C THR A 95 6.36 -18.75 2.01
N LEU A 96 5.88 -17.51 1.82
CA LEU A 96 5.62 -16.60 2.94
C LEU A 96 4.55 -17.16 3.90
N GLU A 97 3.46 -17.73 3.38
CA GLU A 97 2.41 -18.34 4.19
C GLU A 97 2.91 -19.57 4.95
N ALA A 98 3.76 -20.40 4.34
CA ALA A 98 4.42 -21.52 5.02
C ALA A 98 5.34 -21.07 6.16
N LEU A 99 6.05 -19.94 6.00
CA LEU A 99 6.92 -19.37 7.02
C LEU A 99 6.15 -18.61 8.11
N PHE A 100 5.03 -17.95 7.76
CA PHE A 100 4.26 -17.06 8.63
C PHE A 100 2.74 -17.38 8.55
N PRO A 101 2.31 -18.58 8.98
CA PRO A 101 0.95 -19.07 8.77
C PRO A 101 -0.14 -18.12 9.28
N GLY A 102 -1.14 -17.85 8.45
CA GLY A 102 -2.30 -17.02 8.75
C GLY A 102 -2.03 -15.51 8.79
N ARG A 103 -0.79 -15.09 8.45
CA ARG A 103 -0.38 -13.68 8.53
C ARG A 103 -0.17 -13.00 7.18
N VAL A 104 -0.28 -13.71 6.07
CA VAL A 104 0.08 -13.20 4.75
C VAL A 104 -1.14 -12.66 4.01
N ASP A 105 -0.99 -11.52 3.36
CA ASP A 105 -1.96 -10.94 2.42
C ASP A 105 -1.29 -10.70 1.06
N LEU A 106 -2.02 -10.93 -0.04
CA LEU A 106 -1.51 -10.68 -1.38
C LEU A 106 -2.37 -9.66 -2.12
N GLY A 107 -1.93 -8.41 -2.11
CA GLY A 107 -2.54 -7.35 -2.91
C GLY A 107 -1.99 -7.32 -4.33
N LEU A 108 -2.86 -7.20 -5.32
CA LEU A 108 -2.54 -7.25 -6.75
C LEU A 108 -2.87 -5.94 -7.45
N GLY A 109 -1.87 -5.34 -8.11
CA GLY A 109 -1.98 -4.13 -8.91
C GLY A 109 -1.84 -4.40 -10.41
N ARG A 110 -2.58 -3.64 -11.24
CA ARG A 110 -2.48 -3.71 -12.70
C ARG A 110 -1.38 -2.82 -13.27
N ALA A 111 -1.12 -1.68 -12.65
CA ALA A 111 -0.13 -0.73 -13.13
C ALA A 111 1.29 -1.34 -13.05
N PRO A 112 2.23 -0.96 -13.94
CA PRO A 112 3.59 -1.51 -13.88
C PRO A 112 4.40 -1.07 -12.66
N GLY A 113 3.94 -0.07 -11.89
CA GLY A 113 4.65 0.45 -10.70
C GLY A 113 6.00 1.10 -11.03
N THR A 114 6.21 1.52 -12.30
CA THR A 114 7.48 2.02 -12.80
C THR A 114 7.33 2.75 -14.12
N ASP A 115 8.43 3.32 -14.65
CA ASP A 115 8.49 3.89 -15.99
C ASP A 115 8.51 2.80 -17.10
N GLN A 116 8.36 3.24 -18.36
CA GLN A 116 8.31 2.34 -19.51
C GLN A 116 9.60 1.54 -19.70
N ALA A 117 10.77 2.13 -19.44
CA ALA A 117 12.05 1.47 -19.62
C ALA A 117 12.24 0.34 -18.59
N ALA A 118 11.92 0.59 -17.33
CA ALA A 118 11.95 -0.43 -16.29
C ALA A 118 10.89 -1.52 -16.51
N ALA A 119 9.69 -1.16 -16.98
CA ALA A 119 8.66 -2.14 -17.34
C ALA A 119 9.12 -3.08 -18.47
N GLN A 120 9.85 -2.55 -19.48
CA GLN A 120 10.47 -3.37 -20.53
C GLN A 120 11.58 -4.26 -19.98
N ALA A 121 12.40 -3.78 -19.04
CA ALA A 121 13.45 -4.57 -18.42
C ALA A 121 12.90 -5.74 -17.56
N LEU A 122 11.77 -5.54 -16.91
CA LEU A 122 11.10 -6.57 -16.11
C LEU A 122 10.39 -7.62 -16.99
N ARG A 123 9.83 -7.22 -18.10
CA ARG A 123 9.11 -8.11 -19.02
C ARG A 123 10.02 -8.56 -20.15
N ARG A 124 10.45 -9.81 -20.12
CA ARG A 124 11.14 -10.43 -21.25
C ARG A 124 10.19 -10.72 -22.43
N ASN A 125 8.89 -10.86 -22.17
CA ASN A 125 7.88 -10.99 -23.22
C ASN A 125 7.23 -9.63 -23.49
N LEU A 126 7.73 -8.91 -24.49
CA LEU A 126 7.23 -7.60 -24.93
C LEU A 126 5.81 -7.64 -25.53
N GLN A 127 5.26 -8.83 -25.78
CA GLN A 127 3.90 -9.03 -26.30
C GLN A 127 2.87 -9.23 -25.18
N ALA A 128 3.29 -9.19 -23.90
CA ALA A 128 2.37 -9.31 -22.78
C ALA A 128 1.41 -8.11 -22.77
N ASP A 129 0.13 -8.39 -22.94
CA ASP A 129 -0.95 -7.39 -22.93
C ASP A 129 -1.37 -7.09 -21.48
N VAL A 130 -1.35 -5.82 -21.09
CA VAL A 130 -1.86 -5.38 -19.79
C VAL A 130 -3.36 -5.67 -19.59
N ASN A 131 -4.09 -5.94 -20.69
CA ASN A 131 -5.48 -6.38 -20.65
C ASN A 131 -5.64 -7.85 -20.21
N GLN A 132 -4.54 -8.61 -20.06
CA GLN A 132 -4.57 -9.97 -19.51
C GLN A 132 -4.67 -10.00 -17.99
N PHE A 133 -4.49 -8.88 -17.30
CA PHE A 133 -4.50 -8.82 -15.83
C PHE A 133 -5.64 -9.60 -15.17
N PRO A 134 -6.92 -9.54 -15.61
CA PRO A 134 -7.97 -10.36 -15.02
C PRO A 134 -7.74 -11.88 -15.16
N ARG A 135 -7.15 -12.32 -16.27
CA ARG A 135 -6.80 -13.73 -16.48
C ARG A 135 -5.64 -14.16 -15.59
N ASP A 136 -4.63 -13.32 -15.46
CA ASP A 136 -3.47 -13.55 -14.59
C ASP A 136 -3.92 -13.66 -13.11
N VAL A 137 -4.90 -12.84 -12.69
CA VAL A 137 -5.50 -12.93 -11.35
C VAL A 137 -6.22 -14.26 -11.16
N VAL A 138 -7.06 -14.68 -12.12
CA VAL A 138 -7.78 -15.96 -12.04
C VAL A 138 -6.82 -17.15 -12.06
N GLU A 139 -5.77 -17.10 -12.90
CA GLU A 139 -4.71 -18.11 -12.92
C GLU A 139 -4.00 -18.20 -11.56
N LEU A 140 -3.63 -17.05 -10.98
CA LEU A 140 -3.02 -17.00 -9.65
C LEU A 140 -3.94 -17.58 -8.56
N MET A 141 -5.23 -17.26 -8.60
CA MET A 141 -6.24 -17.84 -7.69
C MET A 141 -6.28 -19.36 -7.81
N ALA A 142 -6.19 -19.89 -9.03
CA ALA A 142 -6.21 -21.34 -9.29
C ALA A 142 -4.97 -22.04 -8.69
N TYR A 143 -3.79 -21.41 -8.67
CA TYR A 143 -2.59 -21.99 -8.06
C TYR A 143 -2.67 -22.14 -6.54
N PHE A 144 -3.54 -21.42 -5.85
CA PHE A 144 -3.79 -21.59 -4.41
C PHE A 144 -4.88 -22.62 -4.10
N GLN A 145 -5.60 -23.13 -5.11
CA GLN A 145 -6.58 -24.20 -4.89
C GLN A 145 -5.87 -25.56 -4.77
N PRO A 146 -6.50 -26.55 -4.14
CA PRO A 146 -6.02 -27.93 -4.21
C PRO A 146 -5.86 -28.39 -5.66
N ALA A 147 -4.74 -29.08 -5.95
CA ALA A 147 -4.46 -29.53 -7.31
C ALA A 147 -5.48 -30.57 -7.80
N GLU A 148 -5.94 -30.44 -9.03
CA GLU A 148 -6.81 -31.42 -9.67
C GLU A 148 -6.02 -32.64 -10.14
N PRO A 149 -6.62 -33.85 -10.17
CA PRO A 149 -5.97 -35.03 -10.69
C PRO A 149 -5.48 -34.83 -12.13
N GLY A 150 -4.16 -34.98 -12.35
CA GLY A 150 -3.54 -34.81 -13.66
C GLY A 150 -3.13 -33.35 -13.99
N GLN A 151 -3.30 -32.42 -13.07
CA GLN A 151 -2.78 -31.05 -13.22
C GLN A 151 -1.26 -31.08 -13.44
N ARG A 152 -0.79 -30.46 -14.53
CA ARG A 152 0.63 -30.56 -14.94
C ARG A 152 1.53 -29.54 -14.26
N VAL A 153 0.99 -28.41 -13.82
CA VAL A 153 1.75 -27.32 -13.17
C VAL A 153 1.09 -27.02 -11.84
N ILE A 154 1.84 -27.14 -10.77
CA ILE A 154 1.39 -26.95 -9.38
C ILE A 154 2.34 -25.96 -8.72
N ALA A 155 1.82 -24.99 -7.98
CA ALA A 155 2.64 -24.09 -7.17
C ALA A 155 3.11 -24.80 -5.89
N VAL A 156 4.41 -24.91 -5.71
CA VAL A 156 4.98 -25.59 -4.52
C VAL A 156 6.11 -24.73 -3.92
N PRO A 157 5.88 -24.15 -2.71
CA PRO A 157 4.63 -24.06 -1.92
C PRO A 157 3.58 -23.16 -2.59
N GLY A 158 2.30 -23.36 -2.23
CA GLY A 158 1.19 -22.53 -2.73
C GLY A 158 -0.11 -23.31 -2.82
N GLU A 159 -0.07 -24.50 -3.41
CA GLU A 159 -1.21 -25.39 -3.62
C GLU A 159 -1.93 -25.68 -2.28
N GLY A 160 -3.24 -25.43 -2.26
CA GLY A 160 -4.09 -25.63 -1.09
C GLY A 160 -3.88 -24.64 0.07
N MET A 161 -3.10 -23.59 -0.13
CA MET A 161 -2.84 -22.58 0.90
C MET A 161 -3.85 -21.43 0.86
N GLU A 162 -4.29 -20.97 2.04
CA GLU A 162 -5.21 -19.85 2.20
C GLU A 162 -4.45 -18.52 2.26
N VAL A 163 -4.11 -17.94 1.12
CA VAL A 163 -3.54 -16.59 1.01
C VAL A 163 -4.63 -15.61 0.56
N PRO A 164 -5.14 -14.72 1.45
CA PRO A 164 -6.17 -13.75 1.06
C PRO A 164 -5.68 -12.81 -0.04
N LEU A 165 -6.39 -12.80 -1.18
CA LEU A 165 -6.10 -11.92 -2.28
C LEU A 165 -6.89 -10.61 -2.16
N TRP A 166 -6.29 -9.52 -2.62
CA TRP A 166 -6.87 -8.19 -2.70
C TRP A 166 -6.66 -7.61 -4.09
N ILE A 167 -7.63 -6.86 -4.61
CA ILE A 167 -7.41 -6.06 -5.80
C ILE A 167 -7.11 -4.63 -5.41
N LEU A 168 -5.99 -4.09 -5.93
CA LEU A 168 -5.58 -2.72 -5.74
C LEU A 168 -5.80 -1.91 -7.01
N GLY A 169 -6.15 -0.63 -6.83
CA GLY A 169 -6.29 0.27 -7.97
C GLY A 169 -6.55 1.72 -7.56
N SER A 170 -6.54 2.58 -8.57
CA SER A 170 -6.89 4.00 -8.48
C SER A 170 -7.94 4.39 -9.53
N SER A 171 -8.70 3.42 -10.03
CA SER A 171 -9.68 3.60 -11.11
C SER A 171 -10.88 2.65 -10.96
N LEU A 172 -11.93 2.88 -11.75
CA LEU A 172 -13.12 2.03 -11.76
C LEU A 172 -12.85 0.58 -12.19
N PHE A 173 -11.83 0.35 -13.00
CA PHE A 173 -11.49 -0.99 -13.48
C PHE A 173 -11.16 -1.95 -12.32
N GLY A 174 -10.32 -1.54 -11.36
CA GLY A 174 -9.99 -2.36 -10.20
C GLY A 174 -11.21 -2.63 -9.32
N ALA A 175 -12.08 -1.64 -9.15
CA ALA A 175 -13.33 -1.76 -8.41
C ALA A 175 -14.26 -2.82 -9.04
N GLN A 176 -14.46 -2.77 -10.35
CA GLN A 176 -15.28 -3.73 -11.09
C GLN A 176 -14.71 -5.15 -11.01
N LEU A 177 -13.39 -5.30 -11.20
CA LEU A 177 -12.74 -6.62 -11.13
C LEU A 177 -12.86 -7.22 -9.72
N ALA A 178 -12.56 -6.43 -8.68
CA ALA A 178 -12.70 -6.87 -7.28
C ALA A 178 -14.13 -7.31 -6.98
N ALA A 179 -15.11 -6.52 -7.41
CA ALA A 179 -16.53 -6.83 -7.21
C ALA A 179 -16.95 -8.14 -7.91
N GLN A 180 -16.54 -8.36 -9.15
CA GLN A 180 -16.87 -9.57 -9.93
C GLN A 180 -16.24 -10.82 -9.36
N LEU A 181 -15.01 -10.71 -8.83
CA LEU A 181 -14.28 -11.83 -8.21
C LEU A 181 -14.64 -12.06 -6.74
N GLY A 182 -15.45 -11.17 -6.14
CA GLY A 182 -15.79 -11.25 -4.71
C GLY A 182 -14.59 -11.04 -3.80
N LEU A 183 -13.61 -10.21 -4.22
CA LEU A 183 -12.39 -9.93 -3.47
C LEU A 183 -12.47 -8.58 -2.76
N PRO A 184 -11.76 -8.38 -1.63
CA PRO A 184 -11.65 -7.09 -1.00
C PRO A 184 -10.90 -6.10 -1.92
N TYR A 185 -11.28 -4.82 -1.83
CA TYR A 185 -10.78 -3.76 -2.69
C TYR A 185 -9.99 -2.73 -1.90
N ALA A 186 -8.77 -2.43 -2.35
CA ALA A 186 -7.94 -1.39 -1.79
C ALA A 186 -7.74 -0.26 -2.81
N PHE A 187 -8.19 0.97 -2.48
CA PHE A 187 -8.05 2.12 -3.36
C PHE A 187 -6.86 3.00 -2.93
N ALA A 188 -6.02 3.34 -3.89
CA ALA A 188 -4.80 4.12 -3.67
C ALA A 188 -5.07 5.64 -3.56
N SER A 189 -5.98 6.04 -2.68
CA SER A 189 -6.43 7.44 -2.50
C SER A 189 -5.35 8.38 -1.97
N HIS A 190 -4.33 7.83 -1.30
CA HIS A 190 -3.19 8.60 -0.78
C HIS A 190 -2.33 9.27 -1.86
N PHE A 191 -2.45 8.87 -3.13
CA PHE A 191 -1.75 9.52 -4.24
C PHE A 191 -2.60 9.76 -5.51
N ALA A 192 -3.78 9.12 -5.65
CA ALA A 192 -4.66 9.25 -6.81
C ALA A 192 -6.14 9.28 -6.40
N PRO A 193 -6.61 10.33 -5.71
CA PRO A 193 -7.93 10.37 -5.07
C PRO A 193 -9.10 10.58 -6.03
N ALA A 194 -8.88 11.06 -7.26
CA ALA A 194 -9.90 11.61 -8.14
C ALA A 194 -11.13 10.71 -8.37
N GLN A 195 -10.95 9.40 -8.57
CA GLN A 195 -12.06 8.47 -8.84
C GLN A 195 -12.51 7.67 -7.61
N MET A 196 -12.05 8.02 -6.40
CA MET A 196 -12.24 7.21 -5.19
C MET A 196 -13.72 6.93 -4.89
N MET A 197 -14.56 7.97 -4.84
CA MET A 197 -15.96 7.81 -4.46
C MET A 197 -16.77 7.00 -5.48
N ASP A 198 -16.51 7.21 -6.76
CA ASP A 198 -17.15 6.43 -7.82
C ASP A 198 -16.69 4.96 -7.79
N ALA A 199 -15.41 4.70 -7.53
CA ALA A 199 -14.88 3.36 -7.39
C ALA A 199 -15.50 2.60 -6.20
N ILE A 200 -15.62 3.24 -5.05
CA ILE A 200 -16.30 2.68 -3.86
C ILE A 200 -17.75 2.34 -4.18
N ARG A 201 -18.48 3.27 -4.81
CA ARG A 201 -19.87 3.07 -5.18
C ARG A 201 -20.03 1.89 -6.14
N VAL A 202 -19.27 1.87 -7.25
CA VAL A 202 -19.31 0.78 -8.24
C VAL A 202 -18.97 -0.56 -7.58
N TYR A 203 -17.91 -0.62 -6.77
CA TYR A 203 -17.53 -1.85 -6.07
C TYR A 203 -18.67 -2.40 -5.19
N ARG A 204 -19.29 -1.54 -4.37
CA ARG A 204 -20.36 -1.95 -3.45
C ARG A 204 -21.65 -2.35 -4.18
N GLU A 205 -22.02 -1.61 -5.21
CA GLU A 205 -23.26 -1.88 -5.98
C GLU A 205 -23.20 -3.16 -6.83
N THR A 206 -21.99 -3.54 -7.30
CA THR A 206 -21.82 -4.67 -8.23
C THR A 206 -21.13 -5.88 -7.58
N PHE A 207 -20.90 -5.87 -6.27
CA PHE A 207 -20.20 -6.92 -5.56
C PHE A 207 -20.93 -8.26 -5.62
N VAL A 208 -20.20 -9.32 -6.00
CA VAL A 208 -20.66 -10.70 -6.01
C VAL A 208 -19.95 -11.46 -4.86
N PRO A 209 -20.69 -12.04 -3.89
CA PRO A 209 -20.07 -12.81 -2.81
C PRO A 209 -19.23 -13.98 -3.33
N SER A 210 -18.13 -14.26 -2.63
CA SER A 210 -17.24 -15.39 -2.91
C SER A 210 -16.98 -16.22 -1.64
N ALA A 211 -16.22 -17.30 -1.78
CA ALA A 211 -15.76 -18.08 -0.63
C ALA A 211 -14.87 -17.27 0.32
N GLN A 212 -14.09 -16.31 -0.22
CA GLN A 212 -13.20 -15.45 0.58
C GLN A 212 -13.98 -14.31 1.28
N LEU A 213 -15.03 -13.79 0.67
CA LEU A 213 -15.69 -12.57 1.14
C LEU A 213 -17.20 -12.59 0.89
N ALA A 214 -17.98 -12.55 1.97
CA ALA A 214 -19.45 -12.59 1.91
C ALA A 214 -20.10 -11.23 1.61
N ARG A 215 -19.40 -10.11 1.89
CA ARG A 215 -19.88 -8.74 1.70
C ARG A 215 -18.71 -7.82 1.30
N PRO A 216 -18.98 -6.69 0.63
CA PRO A 216 -17.94 -5.77 0.21
C PRO A 216 -17.04 -5.33 1.38
N TYR A 217 -15.74 -5.22 1.13
CA TYR A 217 -14.76 -4.70 2.09
C TYR A 217 -13.82 -3.70 1.37
N VAL A 218 -13.87 -2.45 1.80
CA VAL A 218 -13.14 -1.33 1.19
C VAL A 218 -12.04 -0.86 2.12
N MET A 219 -10.79 -0.92 1.66
CA MET A 219 -9.64 -0.29 2.31
C MET A 219 -9.20 0.93 1.50
N LEU A 220 -8.93 2.04 2.17
CA LEU A 220 -8.49 3.28 1.52
C LEU A 220 -7.10 3.68 1.98
N GLY A 221 -6.22 3.99 1.02
CA GLY A 221 -4.91 4.57 1.30
C GLY A 221 -5.07 6.01 1.82
N PHE A 222 -4.36 6.35 2.90
CA PHE A 222 -4.49 7.64 3.55
C PHE A 222 -3.13 8.11 4.06
N ASN A 223 -2.73 9.34 3.73
CA ASN A 223 -1.51 9.91 4.28
C ASN A 223 -1.77 10.44 5.70
N ALA A 224 -0.88 10.17 6.64
CA ALA A 224 -0.98 10.75 7.98
C ALA A 224 0.37 11.31 8.41
N PHE A 225 0.41 12.61 8.69
CA PHE A 225 1.56 13.30 9.25
C PHE A 225 1.13 13.88 10.58
N ALA A 226 1.36 13.14 11.66
CA ALA A 226 1.05 13.54 13.01
C ALA A 226 2.33 13.97 13.75
N ALA A 227 2.25 15.05 14.51
CA ALA A 227 3.31 15.55 15.40
C ALA A 227 2.66 16.14 16.65
N ASP A 228 3.47 16.67 17.59
CA ASP A 228 2.93 17.28 18.80
C ASP A 228 2.15 18.58 18.51
N THR A 229 2.48 19.27 17.41
CA THR A 229 1.78 20.48 16.96
C THR A 229 1.41 20.42 15.47
N ASP A 230 0.43 21.24 15.07
CA ASP A 230 0.04 21.37 13.67
C ASP A 230 1.20 21.88 12.80
N GLU A 231 1.99 22.84 13.31
CA GLU A 231 3.13 23.46 12.60
C GLU A 231 4.25 22.44 12.35
N GLU A 232 4.55 21.58 13.32
CA GLU A 232 5.54 20.53 13.15
C GLU A 232 5.09 19.48 12.14
N ALA A 233 3.85 19.05 12.21
CA ALA A 233 3.28 18.10 11.26
C ALA A 233 3.30 18.65 9.82
N GLU A 234 2.93 19.92 9.62
CA GLU A 234 3.00 20.59 8.31
C GLU A 234 4.45 20.62 7.79
N LEU A 235 5.42 20.87 8.66
CA LEU A 235 6.84 20.83 8.29
C LEU A 235 7.24 19.42 7.85
N LEU A 236 6.91 18.38 8.62
CA LEU A 236 7.23 16.99 8.29
C LEU A 236 6.63 16.54 6.95
N ALA A 237 5.42 16.95 6.65
CA ALA A 237 4.73 16.62 5.40
C ALA A 237 5.43 17.20 4.15
N THR A 238 6.25 18.24 4.29
CA THR A 238 6.98 18.83 3.16
C THR A 238 7.98 17.89 2.51
N SER A 239 8.47 16.86 3.21
CA SER A 239 9.31 15.81 2.61
C SER A 239 8.58 15.05 1.50
N LEU A 240 7.33 14.61 1.75
CA LEU A 240 6.48 13.99 0.73
C LEU A 240 6.16 14.98 -0.39
N MET A 241 5.80 16.22 -0.07
CA MET A 241 5.46 17.23 -1.06
C MET A 241 6.61 17.45 -2.05
N GLN A 242 7.85 17.56 -1.56
CA GLN A 242 9.06 17.68 -2.39
C GLN A 242 9.27 16.44 -3.26
N ALA A 243 9.19 15.23 -2.67
CA ALA A 243 9.36 13.97 -3.39
C ALA A 243 8.31 13.83 -4.50
N PHE A 244 7.06 14.21 -4.23
CA PHE A 244 5.97 14.15 -5.20
C PHE A 244 6.16 15.15 -6.36
N VAL A 245 6.57 16.37 -6.09
CA VAL A 245 6.89 17.36 -7.13
C VAL A 245 8.04 16.86 -8.00
N ARG A 246 9.12 16.34 -7.40
CA ARG A 246 10.25 15.75 -8.13
C ARG A 246 9.81 14.58 -9.02
N LEU A 247 8.96 13.69 -8.52
CA LEU A 247 8.41 12.57 -9.28
C LEU A 247 7.62 13.06 -10.50
N ARG A 248 6.74 14.05 -10.33
CA ARG A 248 5.90 14.59 -11.40
C ARG A 248 6.66 15.42 -12.42
N THR A 249 7.82 15.94 -12.03
CA THR A 249 8.73 16.66 -12.95
C THR A 249 9.79 15.75 -13.59
N GLY A 250 9.69 14.42 -13.40
CA GLY A 250 10.59 13.45 -14.01
C GLY A 250 11.97 13.37 -13.35
N GLN A 251 12.09 13.82 -12.11
CA GLN A 251 13.34 13.81 -11.33
C GLN A 251 13.16 13.05 -10.00
N PRO A 252 12.69 11.78 -10.01
CA PRO A 252 12.55 11.02 -8.79
C PRO A 252 13.89 10.85 -8.08
N GLY A 253 13.89 10.94 -6.76
CA GLY A 253 15.10 10.86 -5.94
C GLY A 253 14.82 10.23 -4.59
N LYS A 254 15.82 10.27 -3.71
CA LYS A 254 15.67 9.92 -2.31
C LYS A 254 14.72 10.92 -1.62
N LEU A 255 14.14 10.50 -0.51
CA LEU A 255 13.24 11.33 0.28
C LEU A 255 14.01 12.52 0.89
N PRO A 256 13.69 13.76 0.51
CA PRO A 256 14.42 14.93 0.99
C PRO A 256 14.06 15.28 2.45
N PRO A 257 14.93 15.99 3.17
CA PRO A 257 14.60 16.54 4.48
C PRO A 257 13.44 17.55 4.38
N PRO A 258 12.71 17.78 5.48
CA PRO A 258 11.64 18.76 5.51
C PRO A 258 12.17 20.18 5.27
N LEU A 259 11.39 21.01 4.56
CA LEU A 259 11.77 22.36 4.20
C LEU A 259 10.69 23.37 4.65
N PRO A 260 11.02 24.28 5.58
CA PRO A 260 10.08 25.31 6.03
C PRO A 260 9.57 26.19 4.87
N GLY A 261 8.27 26.47 4.87
CA GLY A 261 7.64 27.33 3.85
C GLY A 261 7.59 26.74 2.43
N TYR A 262 7.92 25.45 2.25
CA TYR A 262 7.96 24.81 0.94
C TYR A 262 6.65 24.93 0.18
N ARG A 263 5.52 24.63 0.84
CA ARG A 263 4.18 24.69 0.22
C ARG A 263 3.88 26.08 -0.35
N ASP A 264 4.24 27.14 0.39
CA ASP A 264 3.98 28.53 -0.03
C ASP A 264 4.93 29.00 -1.14
N SER A 265 6.12 28.39 -1.24
CA SER A 265 7.08 28.67 -2.30
C SER A 265 6.72 28.06 -3.66
N LEU A 266 5.76 27.12 -3.70
CA LEU A 266 5.40 26.41 -4.93
C LEU A 266 4.64 27.30 -5.91
N PRO A 267 4.93 27.19 -7.23
CA PRO A 267 4.07 27.73 -8.27
C PRO A 267 2.63 27.20 -8.13
N TRP A 268 1.65 28.01 -8.54
CA TRP A 268 0.22 27.68 -8.40
C TRP A 268 -0.14 26.26 -8.89
N ALA A 269 0.34 25.87 -10.07
CA ALA A 269 0.03 24.56 -10.64
C ALA A 269 0.56 23.39 -9.80
N GLN A 270 1.77 23.53 -9.24
CA GLN A 270 2.35 22.50 -8.34
C GLN A 270 1.63 22.48 -7.00
N ARG A 271 1.23 23.64 -6.48
CA ARG A 271 0.44 23.73 -5.24
C ARG A 271 -0.91 23.03 -5.41
N ALA A 272 -1.65 23.30 -6.49
CA ALA A 272 -2.93 22.67 -6.79
C ALA A 272 -2.80 21.13 -6.90
N MET A 273 -1.73 20.64 -7.53
CA MET A 273 -1.43 19.22 -7.62
C MET A 273 -1.16 18.58 -6.24
N ILE A 274 -0.40 19.25 -5.37
CA ILE A 274 -0.16 18.78 -4.00
C ILE A 274 -1.45 18.78 -3.18
N GLU A 275 -2.29 19.81 -3.30
CA GLU A 275 -3.58 19.90 -2.61
C GLU A 275 -4.53 18.77 -3.03
N GLU A 276 -4.54 18.41 -4.31
CA GLU A 276 -5.31 17.26 -4.80
C GLU A 276 -4.83 15.96 -4.16
N VAL A 277 -3.53 15.67 -4.20
CA VAL A 277 -2.94 14.44 -3.62
C VAL A 277 -3.17 14.38 -2.11
N LEU A 278 -2.98 15.49 -1.41
CA LEU A 278 -3.18 15.57 0.04
C LEU A 278 -4.66 15.70 0.45
N SER A 279 -5.62 15.65 -0.48
CA SER A 279 -7.05 15.66 -0.15
C SER A 279 -7.50 14.41 0.63
N CYS A 280 -6.71 13.34 0.59
CA CYS A 280 -6.87 12.12 1.40
C CYS A 280 -5.72 12.01 2.41
N SER A 281 -5.61 13.01 3.29
CA SER A 281 -4.55 13.11 4.28
C SER A 281 -5.05 13.68 5.60
N ALA A 282 -4.35 13.34 6.69
CA ALA A 282 -4.41 14.07 7.96
C ALA A 282 -3.03 14.65 8.27
N ILE A 283 -2.98 15.96 8.54
CA ILE A 283 -1.76 16.68 8.86
C ILE A 283 -2.06 17.57 10.06
N GLY A 284 -1.35 17.37 11.17
CA GLY A 284 -1.53 18.18 12.37
C GLY A 284 -1.19 17.47 13.67
N GLY A 285 -1.50 18.12 14.78
CA GLY A 285 -1.45 17.54 16.11
C GLY A 285 -2.56 16.51 16.33
N PRO A 286 -2.58 15.81 17.49
CA PRO A 286 -3.48 14.69 17.74
C PRO A 286 -4.97 14.98 17.49
N GLU A 287 -5.46 16.13 17.96
CA GLU A 287 -6.88 16.53 17.79
C GLU A 287 -7.22 16.84 16.34
N THR A 288 -6.31 17.49 15.61
CA THR A 288 -6.48 17.81 14.17
C THR A 288 -6.51 16.53 13.36
N VAL A 289 -5.58 15.58 13.62
CA VAL A 289 -5.52 14.29 12.94
C VAL A 289 -6.77 13.46 13.23
N ARG A 290 -7.21 13.37 14.49
CA ARG A 290 -8.45 12.67 14.87
C ARG A 290 -9.63 13.19 14.06
N ARG A 291 -9.87 14.50 14.10
CA ARG A 291 -10.98 15.12 13.38
C ARG A 291 -10.95 14.86 11.88
N GLN A 292 -9.77 14.94 11.25
CA GLN A 292 -9.61 14.74 9.80
C GLN A 292 -9.82 13.27 9.42
N LEU A 293 -9.33 12.31 10.20
CA LEU A 293 -9.56 10.88 10.03
C LEU A 293 -11.04 10.51 10.17
N GLU A 294 -11.68 10.96 11.24
CA GLU A 294 -13.12 10.71 11.47
C GLU A 294 -13.98 11.28 10.34
N ALA A 295 -13.69 12.48 9.87
CA ALA A 295 -14.39 13.09 8.75
C ALA A 295 -14.19 12.30 7.46
N PHE A 296 -12.99 11.78 7.20
CA PHE A 296 -12.70 10.95 6.04
C PHE A 296 -13.46 9.62 6.09
N VAL A 297 -13.43 8.94 7.22
CA VAL A 297 -14.17 7.68 7.43
C VAL A 297 -15.69 7.91 7.29
N ALA A 298 -16.23 8.95 7.91
CA ALA A 298 -17.65 9.27 7.80
C ALA A 298 -18.09 9.56 6.35
N ARG A 299 -17.26 10.26 5.58
CA ARG A 299 -17.51 10.57 4.15
C ARG A 299 -17.48 9.35 3.26
N THR A 300 -16.53 8.43 3.49
CA THR A 300 -16.25 7.31 2.58
C THR A 300 -16.93 6.02 2.97
N GLY A 301 -17.21 5.86 4.27
CA GLY A 301 -17.67 4.60 4.85
C GLY A 301 -16.63 3.48 4.66
N ALA A 302 -15.32 3.80 4.66
CA ALA A 302 -14.27 2.81 4.56
C ALA A 302 -14.36 1.77 5.68
N ASP A 303 -14.01 0.52 5.37
CA ASP A 303 -13.96 -0.58 6.35
C ASP A 303 -12.58 -0.66 7.03
N GLU A 304 -11.54 -0.12 6.40
CA GLU A 304 -10.16 -0.08 6.90
C GLU A 304 -9.40 1.10 6.26
N LEU A 305 -8.46 1.72 6.98
CA LEU A 305 -7.52 2.68 6.42
C LEU A 305 -6.10 2.11 6.37
N MET A 306 -5.46 2.28 5.21
CA MET A 306 -4.06 1.96 4.99
C MET A 306 -3.24 3.24 5.11
N ILE A 307 -2.63 3.44 6.27
CA ILE A 307 -1.88 4.65 6.62
C ILE A 307 -0.50 4.62 6.00
N THR A 308 -0.09 5.70 5.37
CA THR A 308 1.28 5.92 4.91
C THR A 308 1.81 7.26 5.39
N ALA A 309 3.10 7.30 5.75
CA ALA A 309 3.80 8.51 6.16
C ALA A 309 5.23 8.48 5.62
N GLN A 310 5.51 9.30 4.63
CA GLN A 310 6.86 9.49 4.11
C GLN A 310 7.52 10.69 4.81
N ILE A 311 7.97 10.45 6.03
CA ILE A 311 8.70 11.41 6.89
C ILE A 311 10.17 11.07 6.82
N HIS A 312 11.03 12.09 6.62
CA HIS A 312 12.48 11.93 6.43
C HIS A 312 13.19 11.39 7.69
N ASP A 313 12.91 11.99 8.86
CA ASP A 313 13.45 11.51 10.13
C ASP A 313 12.67 10.27 10.60
N HIS A 314 13.40 9.17 10.87
CA HIS A 314 12.76 7.91 11.24
C HIS A 314 12.09 7.97 12.62
N ARG A 315 12.64 8.70 13.57
CA ARG A 315 12.03 8.82 14.92
C ARG A 315 10.74 9.63 14.85
N ALA A 316 10.75 10.74 14.12
CA ALA A 316 9.54 11.52 13.87
C ALA A 316 8.49 10.69 13.12
N ARG A 317 8.94 9.79 12.20
CA ARG A 317 8.06 8.85 11.52
C ARG A 317 7.40 7.87 12.48
N LEU A 318 8.17 7.23 13.37
CA LEU A 318 7.62 6.33 14.40
C LEU A 318 6.64 7.07 15.31
N HIS A 319 6.99 8.28 15.77
CA HIS A 319 6.13 9.11 16.60
C HIS A 319 4.81 9.48 15.89
N SER A 320 4.84 9.77 14.60
CA SER A 320 3.63 10.00 13.80
C SER A 320 2.71 8.77 13.81
N PHE A 321 3.25 7.55 13.67
CA PHE A 321 2.46 6.32 13.78
C PHE A 321 1.97 6.05 15.21
N GLU A 322 2.70 6.45 16.27
CA GLU A 322 2.22 6.39 17.67
C GLU A 322 0.97 7.25 17.87
N LEU A 323 1.05 8.52 17.45
CA LEU A 323 -0.06 9.46 17.60
C LEU A 323 -1.31 9.02 16.83
N VAL A 324 -1.14 8.46 15.62
CA VAL A 324 -2.23 7.89 14.84
C VAL A 324 -2.73 6.57 15.46
N GLY A 325 -1.82 5.72 15.94
CA GLY A 325 -2.13 4.44 16.59
C GLY A 325 -2.95 4.63 17.88
N ALA A 326 -2.70 5.69 18.65
CA ALA A 326 -3.47 6.02 19.84
C ALA A 326 -4.98 6.23 19.55
N LEU A 327 -5.37 6.41 18.29
CA LEU A 327 -6.76 6.51 17.89
C LEU A 327 -7.45 5.13 17.75
N ILE A 328 -6.66 4.03 17.67
CA ILE A 328 -7.20 2.66 17.52
C ILE A 328 -7.93 2.26 18.81
N ASP A 329 -7.36 2.59 19.97
CA ASP A 329 -7.86 2.19 21.30
C ASP A 329 -8.72 3.26 21.96
N GLY A 330 -8.94 4.41 21.32
CA GLY A 330 -9.71 5.51 21.88
C GLY A 330 -11.21 5.21 21.91
N ASP A 331 -11.75 4.95 23.12
CA ASP A 331 -13.17 4.99 23.44
C ASP A 331 -13.78 6.39 23.24
#